data_f1d2ee2b2a70617c103c154208aea336
#
_entry.id   f1d2ee2b2a70617c103c154208aea336
#
_cell.length_a   1.000
_cell.length_b   1.000
_cell.length_c   1.000
_cell.angle_alpha   90.00
_cell.angle_beta   90.00
_cell.angle_gamma   90.00
#
_symmetry.space_group_name_H-M   'P 1'
#
loop_
_entity.id
_entity.type
_entity.pdbx_description
1 polymer ?
#
loop_
_entity_poly.entity_id
_entity_poly.type
_entity_poly.pdbx_seq_one_letter_code
_entity_poly.pdbx_strand_id
1 'polypeptide(L)'
;GERAKDRLVAANLRFVVSVAKQYQHQGLSLTDLIDEGNIGLVKAAEKFDETRGFKFISYAVWWIRQSILQAIAEQSRMVRLPLNQVGALARINSEIAKFEQKNQRKPSADEIASLTNIDEEKIQQTMKADHHHMSIDAPFSDDDTNSMADLLSSGDDSRTDRQVDHESMATDLDAVMEKVLKPREVKIVKECFGIDTQEKGLEEIGAEMGLTRERVRQIREKSIEKLRTSGYAKILMKYLG
;
A
#
# COMPACT_ATOMS: atom_id res chain seq x y z
N GLY A 1 9.34 -23.17 -42.39
CA GLY A 1 8.61 -21.96 -42.19
C GLY A 1 7.57 -22.07 -41.05
N GLU A 2 6.66 -21.11 -40.96
CA GLU A 2 5.68 -20.95 -39.88
C GLU A 2 4.85 -22.21 -39.61
N ARG A 3 4.32 -22.83 -40.64
CA ARG A 3 3.52 -24.08 -40.48
C ARG A 3 4.26 -25.23 -39.80
N ALA A 4 5.57 -25.34 -40.03
CA ALA A 4 6.38 -26.37 -39.37
C ALA A 4 6.61 -26.05 -37.90
N LYS A 5 6.81 -24.77 -37.58
CA LYS A 5 6.91 -24.25 -36.22
C LYS A 5 5.63 -24.50 -35.43
N ASP A 6 4.48 -24.16 -35.98
CA ASP A 6 3.16 -24.38 -35.35
C ASP A 6 2.92 -25.84 -35.04
N ARG A 7 3.25 -26.73 -35.97
CA ARG A 7 3.15 -28.19 -35.78
C ARG A 7 4.09 -28.69 -34.68
N LEU A 8 5.31 -28.14 -34.61
CA LEU A 8 6.29 -28.50 -33.59
C LEU A 8 5.78 -28.05 -32.18
N VAL A 9 5.25 -26.81 -32.09
CA VAL A 9 4.68 -26.31 -30.85
C VAL A 9 3.45 -27.15 -30.46
N ALA A 10 2.47 -27.36 -31.36
CA ALA A 10 1.27 -28.11 -31.05
C ALA A 10 1.56 -29.53 -30.56
N ALA A 11 2.56 -30.21 -31.13
CA ALA A 11 2.95 -31.57 -30.73
C ALA A 11 3.55 -31.63 -29.32
N ASN A 12 4.02 -30.49 -28.77
CA ASN A 12 4.72 -30.42 -27.47
C ASN A 12 3.92 -29.71 -26.36
N LEU A 13 2.68 -29.26 -26.58
CA LEU A 13 1.85 -28.59 -25.58
C LEU A 13 1.62 -29.45 -24.33
N ARG A 14 1.45 -30.77 -24.48
CA ARG A 14 1.30 -31.69 -23.35
C ARG A 14 2.53 -31.71 -22.43
N PHE A 15 3.72 -31.49 -22.99
CA PHE A 15 4.94 -31.41 -22.22
C PHE A 15 4.97 -30.15 -21.36
N VAL A 16 4.50 -29.00 -21.88
CA VAL A 16 4.35 -27.76 -21.09
C VAL A 16 3.49 -27.97 -19.86
N VAL A 17 2.34 -28.65 -20.02
CA VAL A 17 1.44 -28.97 -18.89
C VAL A 17 2.18 -29.76 -17.78
N SER A 18 3.01 -30.75 -18.17
CA SER A 18 3.76 -31.53 -17.19
C SER A 18 4.82 -30.70 -16.44
N VAL A 19 5.43 -29.71 -17.12
CA VAL A 19 6.37 -28.78 -16.50
C VAL A 19 5.64 -27.78 -15.61
N ALA A 20 4.54 -27.18 -16.08
CA ALA A 20 3.75 -26.19 -15.35
C ALA A 20 3.19 -26.73 -14.03
N LYS A 21 2.80 -28.01 -13.99
CA LYS A 21 2.35 -28.68 -12.76
C LYS A 21 3.37 -28.66 -11.62
N GLN A 22 4.65 -28.57 -11.90
CA GLN A 22 5.71 -28.51 -10.87
C GLN A 22 5.77 -27.16 -10.16
N TYR A 23 5.15 -26.13 -10.74
CA TYR A 23 5.13 -24.74 -10.25
C TYR A 23 3.76 -24.30 -9.70
N GLN A 24 2.83 -25.25 -9.50
CA GLN A 24 1.55 -24.97 -8.86
C GLN A 24 1.74 -24.44 -7.42
N HIS A 25 0.76 -23.69 -6.94
CA HIS A 25 0.72 -23.13 -5.59
C HIS A 25 1.77 -22.04 -5.30
N GLN A 26 2.32 -21.43 -6.36
CA GLN A 26 3.29 -20.33 -6.24
C GLN A 26 2.68 -18.94 -6.57
N GLY A 27 1.36 -18.80 -6.41
CA GLY A 27 0.66 -17.52 -6.57
C GLY A 27 0.04 -17.28 -7.96
N LEU A 28 0.22 -18.23 -8.91
CA LEU A 28 -0.46 -18.20 -10.22
C LEU A 28 -1.34 -19.44 -10.42
N SER A 29 -2.41 -19.29 -11.20
CA SER A 29 -3.26 -20.40 -11.58
C SER A 29 -2.52 -21.38 -12.53
N LEU A 30 -2.93 -22.65 -12.56
CA LEU A 30 -2.33 -23.63 -13.48
C LEU A 30 -2.52 -23.21 -14.95
N THR A 31 -3.64 -22.59 -15.29
CA THR A 31 -3.92 -22.07 -16.64
C THR A 31 -2.92 -21.00 -17.04
N ASP A 32 -2.68 -20.02 -16.18
CA ASP A 32 -1.72 -18.94 -16.43
C ASP A 32 -0.29 -19.49 -16.58
N LEU A 33 0.09 -20.48 -15.73
CA LEU A 33 1.40 -21.13 -15.82
C LEU A 33 1.58 -21.90 -17.14
N ILE A 34 0.51 -22.52 -17.65
CA ILE A 34 0.53 -23.22 -18.96
C ILE A 34 0.66 -22.19 -20.09
N ASP A 35 -0.07 -21.09 -20.04
CA ASP A 35 -0.04 -20.08 -21.08
C ASP A 35 1.33 -19.39 -21.15
N GLU A 36 1.91 -19.04 -20.02
CA GLU A 36 3.29 -18.52 -19.95
C GLU A 36 4.33 -19.55 -20.39
N GLY A 37 4.12 -20.82 -20.02
CA GLY A 37 4.94 -21.93 -20.52
C GLY A 37 4.85 -22.12 -22.03
N ASN A 38 3.68 -21.95 -22.62
CA ASN A 38 3.47 -22.00 -24.07
C ASN A 38 4.21 -20.85 -24.78
N ILE A 39 4.23 -19.65 -24.21
CA ILE A 39 5.04 -18.53 -24.71
C ILE A 39 6.53 -18.93 -24.72
N GLY A 40 7.01 -19.55 -23.65
CA GLY A 40 8.37 -20.09 -23.58
C GLY A 40 8.65 -21.14 -24.66
N LEU A 41 7.70 -22.07 -24.91
CA LEU A 41 7.81 -23.08 -25.94
C LEU A 41 7.90 -22.48 -27.35
N VAL A 42 7.09 -21.45 -27.65
CA VAL A 42 7.14 -20.73 -28.93
C VAL A 42 8.49 -20.06 -29.14
N LYS A 43 9.01 -19.36 -28.11
CA LYS A 43 10.36 -18.77 -28.16
C LYS A 43 11.45 -19.83 -28.38
N ALA A 44 11.29 -21.01 -27.76
CA ALA A 44 12.22 -22.11 -27.98
C ALA A 44 12.16 -22.62 -29.44
N ALA A 45 10.98 -22.76 -30.02
CA ALA A 45 10.79 -23.21 -31.39
C ALA A 45 11.37 -22.20 -32.43
N GLU A 46 11.38 -20.92 -32.12
CA GLU A 46 11.97 -19.87 -32.96
C GLU A 46 13.51 -19.92 -32.98
N LYS A 47 14.10 -20.26 -31.83
CA LYS A 47 15.56 -20.24 -31.66
C LYS A 47 16.22 -21.60 -31.75
N PHE A 48 15.42 -22.66 -32.00
CA PHE A 48 15.94 -24.01 -32.09
C PHE A 48 16.69 -24.24 -33.40
N ASP A 49 17.89 -24.82 -33.27
CA ASP A 49 18.75 -25.17 -34.41
C ASP A 49 18.89 -26.71 -34.46
N GLU A 50 18.28 -27.33 -35.48
CA GLU A 50 18.30 -28.77 -35.68
C GLU A 50 19.69 -29.32 -36.04
N THR A 51 20.59 -28.45 -36.56
CA THR A 51 21.93 -28.88 -37.00
C THR A 51 22.83 -29.31 -35.83
N ARG A 52 22.49 -28.90 -34.60
CA ARG A 52 23.26 -29.21 -33.38
C ARG A 52 23.05 -30.64 -32.85
N GLY A 53 22.16 -31.42 -33.41
CA GLY A 53 21.94 -32.81 -33.06
C GLY A 53 21.26 -33.09 -31.72
N PHE A 54 20.79 -32.07 -31.00
CA PHE A 54 20.06 -32.22 -29.73
C PHE A 54 18.55 -32.36 -29.96
N LYS A 55 17.87 -33.10 -29.05
CA LYS A 55 16.40 -33.17 -29.07
C LYS A 55 15.78 -31.84 -28.69
N PHE A 56 14.74 -31.41 -29.43
CA PHE A 56 14.01 -30.17 -29.18
C PHE A 56 13.55 -30.02 -27.72
N ILE A 57 13.00 -31.07 -27.11
CA ILE A 57 12.50 -31.06 -25.72
C ILE A 57 13.59 -30.66 -24.73
N SER A 58 14.84 -31.17 -24.91
CA SER A 58 15.96 -30.84 -24.00
C SER A 58 16.35 -29.36 -24.06
N TYR A 59 16.13 -28.69 -25.18
CA TYR A 59 16.33 -27.27 -25.34
C TYR A 59 15.10 -26.46 -24.85
N ALA A 60 13.90 -26.90 -25.22
CA ALA A 60 12.67 -26.20 -24.90
C ALA A 60 12.39 -26.11 -23.39
N VAL A 61 12.77 -27.12 -22.60
CA VAL A 61 12.54 -27.14 -21.15
C VAL A 61 13.13 -25.90 -20.43
N TRP A 62 14.29 -25.41 -20.90
CA TRP A 62 14.92 -24.22 -20.32
C TRP A 62 14.11 -22.95 -20.59
N TRP A 63 13.58 -22.81 -21.81
CA TRP A 63 12.75 -21.66 -22.18
C TRP A 63 11.39 -21.68 -21.47
N ILE A 64 10.77 -22.86 -21.37
CA ILE A 64 9.52 -23.05 -20.64
C ILE A 64 9.69 -22.68 -19.17
N ARG A 65 10.72 -23.22 -18.51
CA ARG A 65 11.03 -22.87 -17.11
C ARG A 65 11.31 -21.40 -16.91
N GLN A 66 12.11 -20.82 -17.80
CA GLN A 66 12.47 -19.39 -17.72
C GLN A 66 11.21 -18.51 -17.83
N SER A 67 10.31 -18.81 -18.76
CA SER A 67 9.09 -18.06 -18.93
C SER A 67 8.17 -18.18 -17.73
N ILE A 68 7.96 -19.40 -17.22
CA ILE A 68 7.15 -19.66 -16.02
C ILE A 68 7.72 -18.93 -14.78
N LEU A 69 9.02 -19.05 -14.51
CA LEU A 69 9.65 -18.40 -13.37
C LEU A 69 9.60 -16.88 -13.47
N GLN A 70 9.75 -16.34 -14.67
CA GLN A 70 9.59 -14.91 -14.91
C GLN A 70 8.16 -14.45 -14.63
N ALA A 71 7.16 -15.19 -15.12
CA ALA A 71 5.76 -14.88 -14.88
C ALA A 71 5.40 -14.94 -13.39
N ILE A 72 5.87 -15.96 -12.67
CA ILE A 72 5.70 -16.04 -11.21
C ILE A 72 6.32 -14.82 -10.52
N ALA A 73 7.54 -14.44 -10.87
CA ALA A 73 8.21 -13.31 -10.26
C ALA A 73 7.51 -11.96 -10.53
N GLU A 74 6.85 -11.84 -11.69
CA GLU A 74 6.19 -10.60 -12.10
C GLU A 74 4.72 -10.49 -11.72
N GLN A 75 3.99 -11.60 -11.67
CA GLN A 75 2.52 -11.61 -11.60
C GLN A 75 1.96 -12.31 -10.37
N SER A 76 2.76 -13.08 -9.60
CA SER A 76 2.26 -13.85 -8.46
C SER A 76 1.84 -12.98 -7.26
N ARG A 77 2.31 -11.73 -7.20
CA ARG A 77 2.05 -10.82 -6.08
C ARG A 77 1.03 -9.75 -6.48
N MET A 78 0.10 -9.44 -5.59
CA MET A 78 -0.86 -8.34 -5.76
C MET A 78 -0.14 -6.99 -5.93
N VAL A 79 0.89 -6.72 -5.12
CA VAL A 79 1.81 -5.59 -5.32
C VAL A 79 3.08 -6.12 -5.98
N ARG A 80 3.31 -5.72 -7.23
CA ARG A 80 4.45 -6.14 -8.02
C ARG A 80 5.78 -5.68 -7.40
N LEU A 81 6.72 -6.59 -7.26
CA LEU A 81 8.10 -6.28 -6.87
C LEU A 81 9.04 -6.33 -8.08
N PRO A 82 10.09 -5.48 -8.13
CA PRO A 82 11.14 -5.59 -9.14
C PRO A 82 11.85 -6.94 -9.08
N LEU A 83 12.24 -7.49 -10.24
CA LEU A 83 12.93 -8.80 -10.33
C LEU A 83 14.19 -8.89 -9.45
N ASN A 84 14.91 -7.78 -9.30
CA ASN A 84 16.09 -7.72 -8.44
C ASN A 84 15.75 -7.98 -6.96
N GLN A 85 14.63 -7.46 -6.48
CA GLN A 85 14.17 -7.70 -5.11
C GLN A 85 13.66 -9.13 -4.93
N VAL A 86 12.92 -9.65 -5.90
CA VAL A 86 12.47 -11.06 -5.90
C VAL A 86 13.68 -12.01 -5.85
N GLY A 87 14.71 -11.73 -6.65
CA GLY A 87 15.95 -12.51 -6.63
C GLY A 87 16.71 -12.41 -5.30
N ALA A 88 16.74 -11.23 -4.68
CA ALA A 88 17.33 -11.05 -3.35
C ALA A 88 16.54 -11.80 -2.27
N LEU A 89 15.20 -11.72 -2.28
CA LEU A 89 14.33 -12.48 -1.39
C LEU A 89 14.54 -13.98 -1.50
N ALA A 90 14.61 -14.52 -2.72
CA ALA A 90 14.84 -15.93 -2.94
C ALA A 90 16.19 -16.41 -2.36
N ARG A 91 17.24 -15.59 -2.49
CA ARG A 91 18.56 -15.89 -1.88
C ARG A 91 18.48 -15.84 -0.36
N ILE A 92 17.88 -14.78 0.21
CA ILE A 92 17.72 -14.62 1.66
C ILE A 92 16.95 -15.81 2.24
N ASN A 93 15.80 -16.16 1.67
CA ASN A 93 14.98 -17.28 2.14
C ASN A 93 15.72 -18.63 2.03
N SER A 94 16.51 -18.84 0.96
CA SER A 94 17.34 -20.05 0.81
C SER A 94 18.41 -20.16 1.89
N GLU A 95 19.08 -19.06 2.25
CA GLU A 95 20.10 -19.07 3.31
C GLU A 95 19.47 -19.17 4.71
N ILE A 96 18.31 -18.55 4.94
CA ILE A 96 17.53 -18.75 6.17
C ILE A 96 17.19 -20.23 6.36
N ALA A 97 16.64 -20.89 5.34
CA ALA A 97 16.27 -22.29 5.41
C ALA A 97 17.49 -23.22 5.71
N LYS A 98 18.63 -22.95 5.08
CA LYS A 98 19.89 -23.69 5.36
C LYS A 98 20.39 -23.45 6.79
N PHE A 99 20.31 -22.22 7.27
CA PHE A 99 20.73 -21.86 8.62
C PHE A 99 19.83 -22.51 9.68
N GLU A 100 18.49 -22.47 9.48
CA GLU A 100 17.52 -23.12 10.36
C GLU A 100 17.73 -24.63 10.40
N GLN A 101 17.98 -25.25 9.26
CA GLN A 101 18.27 -26.69 9.22
C GLN A 101 19.53 -27.05 10.00
N LYS A 102 20.57 -26.20 10.01
CA LYS A 102 21.83 -26.43 10.68
C LYS A 102 21.81 -26.09 12.17
N ASN A 103 21.16 -24.96 12.53
CA ASN A 103 21.26 -24.39 13.88
C ASN A 103 19.96 -24.49 14.69
N GLN A 104 18.85 -24.98 14.10
CA GLN A 104 17.52 -25.13 14.72
C GLN A 104 16.96 -23.81 15.30
N ARG A 105 17.40 -22.64 14.79
CA ARG A 105 16.91 -21.31 15.13
C ARG A 105 16.93 -20.40 13.91
N LYS A 106 16.12 -19.34 13.94
CA LYS A 106 16.15 -18.30 12.90
C LYS A 106 17.43 -17.46 13.00
N PRO A 107 18.05 -17.10 11.87
CA PRO A 107 19.20 -16.20 11.86
C PRO A 107 18.79 -14.75 12.16
N SER A 108 19.70 -13.95 12.74
CA SER A 108 19.54 -12.50 12.85
C SER A 108 19.84 -11.80 11.52
N ALA A 109 19.46 -10.51 11.40
CA ALA A 109 19.74 -9.73 10.19
C ALA A 109 21.24 -9.65 9.88
N ASP A 110 22.09 -9.50 10.91
CA ASP A 110 23.55 -9.45 10.80
C ASP A 110 24.13 -10.79 10.29
N GLU A 111 23.57 -11.89 10.78
CA GLU A 111 23.98 -13.24 10.34
C GLU A 111 23.59 -13.48 8.87
N ILE A 112 22.41 -13.01 8.46
CA ILE A 112 21.99 -13.09 7.05
C ILE A 112 22.90 -12.22 6.18
N ALA A 113 23.25 -11.01 6.63
CA ALA A 113 24.15 -10.11 5.91
C ALA A 113 25.51 -10.76 5.67
N SER A 114 26.07 -11.42 6.68
CA SER A 114 27.36 -12.12 6.57
C SER A 114 27.31 -13.34 5.64
N LEU A 115 26.15 -14.03 5.56
CA LEU A 115 25.98 -15.21 4.71
C LEU A 115 25.70 -14.85 3.23
N THR A 116 24.96 -13.77 3.00
CA THR A 116 24.51 -13.38 1.65
C THR A 116 25.38 -12.34 0.97
N ASN A 117 26.32 -11.69 1.71
CA ASN A 117 27.07 -10.51 1.26
C ASN A 117 26.16 -9.34 0.80
N ILE A 118 24.99 -9.22 1.38
CA ILE A 118 24.03 -8.13 1.15
C ILE A 118 24.08 -7.21 2.37
N ASP A 119 24.00 -5.91 2.13
CA ASP A 119 23.97 -4.90 3.17
C ASP A 119 22.75 -5.08 4.10
N GLU A 120 22.95 -4.94 5.42
CA GLU A 120 21.92 -5.18 6.44
C GLU A 120 20.67 -4.32 6.21
N GLU A 121 20.84 -3.03 5.84
CA GLU A 121 19.72 -2.15 5.54
C GLU A 121 18.84 -2.67 4.38
N LYS A 122 19.50 -3.20 3.34
CA LYS A 122 18.79 -3.82 2.21
C LYS A 122 18.05 -5.10 2.61
N ILE A 123 18.62 -5.89 3.50
CA ILE A 123 17.96 -7.10 4.02
C ILE A 123 16.71 -6.71 4.79
N GLN A 124 16.81 -5.74 5.70
CA GLN A 124 15.67 -5.26 6.48
C GLN A 124 14.57 -4.68 5.59
N GLN A 125 14.93 -3.87 4.58
CA GLN A 125 13.97 -3.33 3.60
C GLN A 125 13.31 -4.43 2.78
N THR A 126 14.09 -5.43 2.34
CA THR A 126 13.60 -6.55 1.53
C THR A 126 12.67 -7.46 2.34
N MET A 127 13.00 -7.72 3.60
CA MET A 127 12.14 -8.50 4.50
C MET A 127 10.84 -7.76 4.86
N LYS A 128 10.89 -6.43 5.01
CA LYS A 128 9.67 -5.60 5.19
C LYS A 128 8.76 -5.62 3.95
N ALA A 129 9.32 -5.79 2.76
CA ALA A 129 8.55 -5.88 1.52
C ALA A 129 7.96 -7.28 1.27
N ASP A 130 8.36 -8.31 2.02
CA ASP A 130 7.93 -9.71 1.84
C ASP A 130 6.60 -10.05 2.52
N HIS A 131 5.72 -9.08 2.72
CA HIS A 131 4.40 -9.33 3.27
C HIS A 131 3.48 -9.93 2.19
N HIS A 132 2.90 -11.10 2.50
CA HIS A 132 1.81 -11.66 1.73
C HIS A 132 0.49 -11.01 2.14
N HIS A 133 -0.31 -10.67 1.15
CA HIS A 133 -1.65 -10.13 1.38
C HIS A 133 -2.57 -11.24 1.87
N MET A 134 -3.36 -10.94 2.89
CA MET A 134 -4.44 -11.80 3.38
C MET A 134 -5.76 -11.31 2.82
N SER A 135 -6.68 -12.21 2.52
CA SER A 135 -8.04 -11.83 2.16
C SER A 135 -8.77 -11.30 3.39
N ILE A 136 -9.42 -10.16 3.25
CA ILE A 136 -10.26 -9.57 4.30
C ILE A 136 -11.50 -10.44 4.56
N ASP A 137 -11.99 -11.12 3.51
CA ASP A 137 -13.16 -11.99 3.59
C ASP A 137 -12.82 -13.42 4.05
N ALA A 138 -11.54 -13.72 4.30
CA ALA A 138 -11.15 -15.04 4.77
C ALA A 138 -11.70 -15.28 6.20
N PRO A 139 -12.35 -16.45 6.47
CA PRO A 139 -12.77 -16.81 7.80
C PRO A 139 -11.55 -17.11 8.70
N PHE A 140 -11.69 -16.89 10.01
CA PHE A 140 -10.60 -17.17 10.97
C PHE A 140 -10.34 -18.67 11.16
N SER A 141 -11.39 -19.49 11.07
CA SER A 141 -11.31 -20.94 11.07
C SER A 141 -12.34 -21.51 10.12
N ASP A 142 -12.17 -22.79 9.72
CA ASP A 142 -13.06 -23.45 8.76
C ASP A 142 -14.54 -23.51 9.24
N ASP A 143 -14.78 -23.41 10.55
CA ASP A 143 -16.11 -23.44 11.16
C ASP A 143 -16.66 -22.03 11.52
N ASP A 144 -15.87 -20.97 11.31
CA ASP A 144 -16.24 -19.61 11.70
C ASP A 144 -16.93 -18.86 10.54
N THR A 145 -18.05 -18.22 10.85
CA THR A 145 -18.78 -17.36 9.90
C THR A 145 -18.24 -15.93 9.88
N ASN A 146 -17.40 -15.57 10.87
CA ASN A 146 -16.81 -14.23 10.99
C ASN A 146 -15.57 -14.10 10.12
N SER A 147 -15.50 -13.02 9.35
CA SER A 147 -14.36 -12.67 8.52
C SER A 147 -13.47 -11.62 9.21
N MET A 148 -12.26 -11.44 8.70
CA MET A 148 -11.38 -10.36 9.17
C MET A 148 -12.01 -8.97 8.95
N ALA A 149 -12.88 -8.81 7.93
CA ALA A 149 -13.63 -7.59 7.68
C ALA A 149 -14.52 -7.19 8.86
N ASP A 150 -15.10 -8.16 9.57
CA ASP A 150 -16.00 -7.90 10.70
C ASP A 150 -15.27 -7.36 11.93
N LEU A 151 -13.96 -7.60 12.05
CA LEU A 151 -13.12 -7.08 13.12
C LEU A 151 -12.55 -5.70 12.85
N LEU A 152 -12.50 -5.28 11.58
CA LEU A 152 -11.97 -3.97 11.23
C LEU A 152 -12.97 -2.91 11.66
N SER A 153 -12.55 -2.02 12.56
CA SER A 153 -13.37 -0.86 12.92
C SER A 153 -13.46 0.08 11.72
N SER A 154 -14.68 0.48 11.39
CA SER A 154 -14.88 1.63 10.50
C SER A 154 -14.22 2.85 11.16
N GLY A 155 -13.39 3.59 10.43
CA GLY A 155 -12.67 4.74 10.97
C GLY A 155 -13.60 5.80 11.59
N ASP A 156 -13.02 6.87 12.13
CA ASP A 156 -13.75 7.96 12.80
C ASP A 156 -14.90 8.59 12.00
N ASP A 157 -14.90 8.43 10.67
CA ASP A 157 -15.94 8.95 9.79
C ASP A 157 -17.33 8.29 9.97
N SER A 158 -17.40 7.12 10.60
CA SER A 158 -18.67 6.41 10.87
C SER A 158 -19.30 6.74 12.22
N ARG A 159 -18.72 7.64 12.99
CA ARG A 159 -19.32 8.09 14.26
C ARG A 159 -20.60 8.87 13.98
N THR A 160 -21.75 8.32 14.39
CA THR A 160 -23.08 8.92 14.21
C THR A 160 -23.27 10.17 15.07
N ASP A 161 -22.49 10.33 16.13
CA ASP A 161 -22.47 11.45 17.07
C ASP A 161 -21.65 12.65 16.59
N ARG A 162 -20.74 12.47 15.60
CA ARG A 162 -19.84 13.52 15.13
C ARG A 162 -20.56 14.79 14.66
N GLN A 163 -21.69 14.64 14.00
CA GLN A 163 -22.47 15.79 13.56
C GLN A 163 -23.06 16.58 14.75
N VAL A 164 -23.56 15.87 15.76
CA VAL A 164 -24.10 16.48 16.98
C VAL A 164 -23.00 17.17 17.78
N ASP A 165 -21.82 16.54 17.88
CA ASP A 165 -20.65 17.14 18.52
C ASP A 165 -20.20 18.41 17.80
N HIS A 166 -20.21 18.41 16.47
CA HIS A 166 -19.86 19.58 15.65
C HIS A 166 -20.86 20.73 15.82
N GLU A 167 -22.16 20.45 15.84
CA GLU A 167 -23.21 21.43 16.08
C GLU A 167 -23.12 21.99 17.51
N SER A 168 -22.86 21.14 18.50
CA SER A 168 -22.66 21.55 19.89
C SER A 168 -21.40 22.43 20.03
N MET A 169 -20.31 22.06 19.38
CA MET A 169 -19.07 22.84 19.35
C MET A 169 -19.29 24.22 18.73
N ALA A 170 -20.02 24.30 17.61
CA ALA A 170 -20.33 25.57 16.94
C ALA A 170 -21.16 26.49 17.84
N THR A 171 -22.17 25.96 18.52
CA THR A 171 -23.02 26.69 19.47
C THR A 171 -22.23 27.21 20.66
N ASP A 172 -21.40 26.35 21.27
CA ASP A 172 -20.56 26.74 22.42
C ASP A 172 -19.51 27.78 21.99
N LEU A 173 -18.95 27.66 20.78
CA LEU A 173 -17.96 28.60 20.25
C LEU A 173 -18.58 30.00 20.06
N ASP A 174 -19.77 30.08 19.48
CA ASP A 174 -20.51 31.34 19.30
C ASP A 174 -20.83 32.00 20.64
N ALA A 175 -21.33 31.23 21.60
CA ALA A 175 -21.64 31.71 22.95
C ALA A 175 -20.40 32.23 23.67
N VAL A 176 -19.24 31.60 23.50
CA VAL A 176 -17.97 32.04 24.10
C VAL A 176 -17.45 33.31 23.41
N MET A 177 -17.52 33.34 22.06
CA MET A 177 -17.10 34.54 21.31
C MET A 177 -17.91 35.79 21.69
N GLU A 178 -19.23 35.67 21.79
CA GLU A 178 -20.11 36.80 22.18
C GLU A 178 -19.83 37.31 23.61
N LYS A 179 -19.49 36.41 24.53
CA LYS A 179 -19.20 36.80 25.92
C LYS A 179 -17.81 37.42 26.12
N VAL A 180 -16.82 37.04 25.31
CA VAL A 180 -15.42 37.45 25.51
C VAL A 180 -14.99 38.58 24.58
N LEU A 181 -15.52 38.59 23.37
CA LEU A 181 -15.12 39.54 22.31
C LEU A 181 -16.14 40.62 22.08
N LYS A 182 -15.68 41.78 21.56
CA LYS A 182 -16.56 42.83 21.11
C LYS A 182 -17.21 42.45 19.75
N PRO A 183 -18.41 42.98 19.42
CA PRO A 183 -19.10 42.63 18.16
C PRO A 183 -18.24 42.77 16.89
N ARG A 184 -17.38 43.81 16.85
CA ARG A 184 -16.43 44.00 15.73
C ARG A 184 -15.33 42.92 15.71
N GLU A 185 -14.85 42.50 16.85
CA GLU A 185 -13.83 41.43 16.98
C GLU A 185 -14.43 40.09 16.57
N VAL A 186 -15.66 39.78 16.97
CA VAL A 186 -16.40 38.58 16.59
C VAL A 186 -16.52 38.47 15.08
N LYS A 187 -16.95 39.56 14.43
CA LYS A 187 -17.12 39.60 12.97
C LYS A 187 -15.80 39.31 12.25
N ILE A 188 -14.70 39.95 12.67
CA ILE A 188 -13.37 39.72 12.08
C ILE A 188 -12.92 38.26 12.26
N VAL A 189 -13.13 37.67 13.42
CA VAL A 189 -12.75 36.26 13.69
C VAL A 189 -13.61 35.34 12.83
N LYS A 190 -14.94 35.52 12.79
CA LYS A 190 -15.82 34.66 11.98
C LYS A 190 -15.46 34.74 10.48
N GLU A 191 -15.23 35.90 9.93
CA GLU A 191 -14.86 36.06 8.52
C GLU A 191 -13.45 35.54 8.20
N CYS A 192 -12.48 35.69 9.13
CA CYS A 192 -11.13 35.20 8.94
C CYS A 192 -11.02 33.65 8.94
N PHE A 193 -11.88 32.96 9.70
CA PHE A 193 -11.83 31.50 9.85
C PHE A 193 -12.99 30.78 9.13
N GLY A 194 -13.86 31.54 8.45
CA GLY A 194 -15.01 30.96 7.73
C GLY A 194 -16.05 30.34 8.65
N ILE A 195 -16.22 30.85 9.89
CA ILE A 195 -17.23 30.37 10.84
C ILE A 195 -18.57 30.99 10.45
N ASP A 196 -19.55 30.16 10.07
CA ASP A 196 -20.85 30.55 9.54
C ASP A 196 -20.83 31.42 8.28
N THR A 197 -19.65 31.75 7.77
CA THR A 197 -19.45 32.59 6.59
C THR A 197 -18.33 32.01 5.72
N GLN A 198 -18.23 32.49 4.48
CA GLN A 198 -17.08 32.12 3.65
C GLN A 198 -15.80 32.79 4.19
N GLU A 199 -14.71 32.03 4.24
CA GLU A 199 -13.40 32.54 4.63
C GLU A 199 -12.96 33.67 3.70
N LYS A 200 -12.59 34.81 4.31
CA LYS A 200 -12.13 36.01 3.59
C LYS A 200 -10.69 36.35 3.92
N GLY A 201 -9.98 36.90 2.94
CA GLY A 201 -8.64 37.42 3.12
C GLY A 201 -8.60 38.66 4.04
N LEU A 202 -7.49 38.85 4.79
CA LEU A 202 -7.34 40.02 5.67
C LEU A 202 -7.46 41.35 4.97
N GLU A 203 -7.17 41.41 3.66
CA GLU A 203 -7.31 42.63 2.82
C GLU A 203 -8.78 42.94 2.51
N GLU A 204 -9.57 41.91 2.22
CA GLU A 204 -11.00 42.02 1.95
C GLU A 204 -11.78 42.50 3.17
N ILE A 205 -11.46 41.84 4.34
CA ILE A 205 -12.06 42.26 5.63
C ILE A 205 -11.66 43.69 5.97
N GLY A 206 -10.39 44.07 5.70
CA GLY A 206 -9.92 45.44 5.87
C GLY A 206 -10.69 46.45 5.02
N ALA A 207 -10.93 46.13 3.74
CA ALA A 207 -11.69 46.99 2.84
C ALA A 207 -13.16 47.14 3.28
N GLU A 208 -13.80 46.04 3.73
CA GLU A 208 -15.20 46.10 4.22
C GLU A 208 -15.37 46.90 5.52
N MET A 209 -14.35 46.86 6.42
CA MET A 209 -14.42 47.51 7.71
C MET A 209 -13.71 48.88 7.78
N GLY A 210 -13.11 49.31 6.67
CA GLY A 210 -12.35 50.58 6.62
C GLY A 210 -11.05 50.51 7.44
N LEU A 211 -10.42 49.34 7.52
CA LEU A 211 -9.20 49.11 8.29
C LEU A 211 -8.05 48.64 7.38
N THR A 212 -6.81 48.86 7.83
CA THR A 212 -5.66 48.34 7.13
C THR A 212 -5.51 46.83 7.41
N ARG A 213 -4.93 46.07 6.47
CA ARG A 213 -4.61 44.63 6.61
C ARG A 213 -3.90 44.31 7.93
N GLU A 214 -2.89 45.11 8.28
CA GLU A 214 -2.13 44.95 9.49
C GLU A 214 -2.99 45.16 10.74
N ARG A 215 -3.91 46.11 10.69
CA ARG A 215 -4.83 46.34 11.81
C ARG A 215 -5.81 45.19 12.01
N VAL A 216 -6.31 44.59 10.93
CA VAL A 216 -7.16 43.38 11.01
C VAL A 216 -6.36 42.20 11.62
N ARG A 217 -5.09 42.01 11.21
CA ARG A 217 -4.21 40.98 11.75
C ARG A 217 -4.03 41.16 13.28
N GLN A 218 -3.74 42.40 13.72
CA GLN A 218 -3.57 42.70 15.14
C GLN A 218 -4.83 42.42 15.98
N ILE A 219 -6.00 42.77 15.43
CA ILE A 219 -7.28 42.52 16.09
C ILE A 219 -7.52 41.02 16.20
N ARG A 220 -7.31 40.23 15.11
CA ARG A 220 -7.44 38.80 15.12
C ARG A 220 -6.55 38.14 16.18
N GLU A 221 -5.26 38.48 16.22
CA GLU A 221 -4.31 37.90 17.18
C GLU A 221 -4.71 38.24 18.63
N LYS A 222 -5.06 39.48 18.91
CA LYS A 222 -5.55 39.89 20.23
C LYS A 222 -6.84 39.22 20.63
N SER A 223 -7.73 38.96 19.68
CA SER A 223 -9.00 38.28 19.92
C SER A 223 -8.76 36.79 20.27
N ILE A 224 -7.84 36.13 19.57
CA ILE A 224 -7.46 34.74 19.88
C ILE A 224 -6.79 34.67 21.26
N GLU A 225 -5.93 35.63 21.60
CA GLU A 225 -5.28 35.67 22.92
C GLU A 225 -6.30 35.86 24.04
N LYS A 226 -7.29 36.74 23.85
CA LYS A 226 -8.39 36.93 24.82
C LYS A 226 -9.19 35.64 25.01
N LEU A 227 -9.50 34.91 23.94
CA LEU A 227 -10.19 33.63 24.02
C LEU A 227 -9.38 32.58 24.77
N ARG A 228 -8.07 32.50 24.53
CA ARG A 228 -7.15 31.57 25.22
C ARG A 228 -7.01 31.85 26.72
N THR A 229 -6.95 33.11 27.11
CA THR A 229 -6.78 33.53 28.49
C THR A 229 -8.10 33.60 29.25
N SER A 230 -9.23 33.50 28.60
CA SER A 230 -10.56 33.55 29.20
C SER A 230 -10.85 32.28 30.03
N GLY A 231 -11.59 32.39 31.11
CA GLY A 231 -12.06 31.25 31.89
C GLY A 231 -12.96 30.28 31.09
N TYR A 232 -13.48 30.74 29.96
CA TYR A 232 -14.31 29.93 29.06
C TYR A 232 -13.51 29.01 28.13
N ALA A 233 -12.18 29.18 28.05
CA ALA A 233 -11.31 28.32 27.24
C ALA A 233 -11.47 26.83 27.57
N LYS A 234 -11.75 26.49 28.85
CA LYS A 234 -12.01 25.13 29.32
C LYS A 234 -13.24 24.48 28.65
N ILE A 235 -14.24 25.26 28.26
CA ILE A 235 -15.44 24.73 27.57
C ILE A 235 -15.05 24.25 26.18
N LEU A 236 -14.18 24.99 25.48
CA LEU A 236 -13.72 24.64 24.16
C LEU A 236 -12.69 23.49 24.16
N MET A 237 -11.91 23.34 25.26
CA MET A 237 -10.94 22.26 25.39
C MET A 237 -11.57 20.86 25.39
N LYS A 238 -12.83 20.70 25.82
CA LYS A 238 -13.52 19.41 25.81
C LYS A 238 -13.70 18.82 24.41
N TYR A 239 -13.62 19.65 23.37
CA TYR A 239 -13.76 19.23 21.96
C TYR A 239 -12.42 18.92 21.27
N LEU A 240 -11.28 19.10 21.95
CA LEU A 240 -9.95 18.85 21.38
C LEU A 240 -9.41 17.44 21.65
N GLY A 241 -10.15 16.62 22.43
CA GLY A 241 -9.78 15.25 22.80
C GLY A 241 -8.97 15.17 24.08
#